data_f3909105dfeaf74445e73239f5718100
#
_entry.id   f3909105dfeaf74445e73239f5718100
#
_cell.length_a   1.000
_cell.length_b   1.000
_cell.length_c   1.000
_cell.angle_alpha   90.00
_cell.angle_beta   90.00
_cell.angle_gamma   90.00
#
_symmetry.space_group_name_H-M   'P 1'
#
loop_
_entity.id
_entity.type
_entity.pdbx_description
1 polymer ?
#
loop_
_entity_poly.entity_id
_entity_poly.type
_entity_poly.pdbx_seq_one_letter_code
_entity_poly.pdbx_strand_id
1 'polypeptide(L)'
;MVVLSKKRLGIISSILLVCVFVFVFQIANTDKTVPTVSLPVSNKVIVLDAGHGKPDEGAQSSNGTTEAETNLKITLKVQSLLEQSGATVILTRSDENAIYD
;
A
#
# COMPACT_ATOMS: atom_id res chain seq x y z
N MET A 1 -38.47 47.97 -2.44
CA MET A 1 -38.80 46.53 -2.67
C MET A 1 -38.29 46.13 -4.06
N VAL A 2 -37.37 45.21 -4.16
CA VAL A 2 -36.85 44.74 -5.46
C VAL A 2 -37.74 43.60 -5.94
N VAL A 3 -38.49 43.83 -7.02
CA VAL A 3 -39.31 42.78 -7.63
C VAL A 3 -38.46 42.07 -8.69
N LEU A 4 -38.09 40.84 -8.40
CA LEU A 4 -37.38 39.97 -9.34
C LEU A 4 -38.35 39.49 -10.43
N SER A 5 -38.06 39.74 -11.69
CA SER A 5 -38.83 39.17 -12.77
C SER A 5 -38.72 37.65 -12.78
N LYS A 6 -39.74 36.92 -13.20
CA LYS A 6 -39.77 35.45 -13.28
C LYS A 6 -38.53 34.89 -14.00
N LYS A 7 -38.02 35.59 -15.04
CA LYS A 7 -36.81 35.23 -15.77
C LYS A 7 -35.56 35.32 -14.89
N ARG A 8 -35.41 36.40 -14.09
CA ARG A 8 -34.25 36.57 -13.18
C ARG A 8 -34.29 35.54 -12.05
N LEU A 9 -35.44 35.23 -11.53
CA LEU A 9 -35.62 34.19 -10.50
C LEU A 9 -35.22 32.82 -11.04
N GLY A 10 -35.55 32.48 -12.29
CA GLY A 10 -35.15 31.25 -12.95
C GLY A 10 -33.61 31.14 -13.13
N ILE A 11 -32.98 32.26 -13.52
CA ILE A 11 -31.50 32.28 -13.67
C ILE A 11 -30.81 32.07 -12.30
N ILE A 12 -31.28 32.74 -11.26
CA ILE A 12 -30.71 32.61 -9.91
C ILE A 12 -30.88 31.17 -9.39
N SER A 13 -32.06 30.58 -9.61
CA SER A 13 -32.32 29.18 -9.23
C SER A 13 -31.42 28.20 -9.97
N SER A 14 -31.18 28.41 -11.25
CA SER A 14 -30.29 27.58 -12.06
C SER A 14 -28.84 27.67 -11.58
N ILE A 15 -28.35 28.88 -11.30
CA ILE A 15 -26.98 29.06 -10.77
C ILE A 15 -26.83 28.39 -9.43
N LEU A 16 -27.79 28.54 -8.53
CA LEU A 16 -27.77 27.91 -7.22
C LEU A 16 -27.71 26.37 -7.34
N LEU A 17 -28.50 25.80 -8.25
CA LEU A 17 -28.52 24.36 -8.47
C LEU A 17 -27.17 23.84 -9.01
N VAL A 18 -26.53 24.56 -9.91
CA VAL A 18 -25.20 24.24 -10.42
C VAL A 18 -24.15 24.33 -9.30
N CYS A 19 -24.20 25.37 -8.46
CA CYS A 19 -23.29 25.51 -7.32
C CYS A 19 -23.43 24.36 -6.33
N VAL A 20 -24.65 23.96 -6.01
CA VAL A 20 -24.91 22.79 -5.13
C VAL A 20 -24.39 21.52 -5.77
N PHE A 21 -24.62 21.31 -7.05
CA PHE A 21 -24.12 20.15 -7.77
C PHE A 21 -22.59 20.06 -7.75
N VAL A 22 -21.89 21.17 -8.04
CA VAL A 22 -20.43 21.24 -7.99
C VAL A 22 -19.94 20.98 -6.57
N PHE A 23 -20.57 21.54 -5.56
CA PHE A 23 -20.20 21.36 -4.17
C PHE A 23 -20.35 19.89 -3.73
N VAL A 24 -21.46 19.24 -4.06
CA VAL A 24 -21.67 17.82 -3.77
C VAL A 24 -20.66 16.95 -4.52
N PHE A 25 -20.37 17.29 -5.77
CA PHE A 25 -19.39 16.57 -6.59
C PHE A 25 -17.98 16.67 -5.99
N GLN A 26 -17.60 17.84 -5.50
CA GLN A 26 -16.32 18.04 -4.81
C GLN A 26 -16.20 17.19 -3.54
N ILE A 27 -17.28 17.13 -2.73
CA ILE A 27 -17.28 16.31 -1.50
C ILE A 27 -17.23 14.82 -1.85
N ALA A 28 -17.94 14.38 -2.88
CA ALA A 28 -17.97 12.98 -3.31
C ALA A 28 -16.63 12.51 -3.88
N ASN A 29 -15.86 13.42 -4.49
CA ASN A 29 -14.54 13.13 -5.06
C ASN A 29 -13.39 13.56 -4.13
N THR A 30 -13.64 13.87 -2.88
CA THR A 30 -12.58 14.06 -1.92
C THR A 30 -11.95 12.69 -1.69
N ASP A 31 -10.80 12.47 -2.32
CA ASP A 31 -9.96 11.33 -2.04
C ASP A 31 -9.73 11.30 -0.54
N LYS A 32 -10.15 10.21 0.09
CA LYS A 32 -9.80 9.96 1.48
C LYS A 32 -8.29 9.81 1.49
N THR A 33 -7.58 10.90 1.73
CA THR A 33 -6.17 10.84 2.07
C THR A 33 -6.10 10.01 3.34
N VAL A 34 -5.79 8.72 3.18
CA VAL A 34 -5.41 7.88 4.30
C VAL A 34 -4.15 8.55 4.85
N PRO A 35 -4.14 9.00 6.11
CA PRO A 35 -2.91 9.53 6.69
C PRO A 35 -1.87 8.42 6.56
N THR A 36 -0.88 8.63 5.72
CA THR A 36 0.29 7.78 5.64
C THR A 36 1.00 7.98 6.96
N VAL A 37 0.73 7.10 7.91
CA VAL A 37 1.56 6.99 9.10
C VAL A 37 2.92 6.63 8.54
N SER A 38 3.85 7.58 8.59
CA SER A 38 5.24 7.32 8.26
C SER A 38 5.71 6.24 9.23
N LEU A 39 5.79 5.01 8.74
CA LEU A 39 6.30 3.91 9.54
C LEU A 39 7.77 4.22 9.90
N PRO A 40 8.23 3.80 11.10
CA PRO A 40 9.60 4.07 11.56
C PRO A 40 10.70 3.54 10.61
N VAL A 41 10.33 2.72 9.62
CA VAL A 41 11.24 2.10 8.63
C VAL A 41 11.44 2.94 7.36
N SER A 42 10.71 4.05 7.19
CA SER A 42 10.90 4.92 6.03
C SER A 42 12.34 5.43 5.94
N ASN A 43 12.93 5.35 4.76
CA ASN A 43 14.33 5.71 4.48
C ASN A 43 15.38 4.88 5.27
N LYS A 44 15.00 3.73 5.81
CA LYS A 44 15.94 2.78 6.43
C LYS A 44 16.38 1.72 5.43
N VAL A 45 17.62 1.28 5.58
CA VAL A 45 18.13 0.09 4.89
C VAL A 45 18.01 -1.08 5.86
N ILE A 46 17.30 -2.13 5.44
CA ILE A 46 17.02 -3.31 6.25
C ILE A 46 17.55 -4.53 5.51
N VAL A 47 18.36 -5.33 6.19
CA VAL A 47 18.82 -6.60 5.67
C VAL A 47 17.92 -7.70 6.22
N LEU A 48 17.37 -8.53 5.35
CA LEU A 48 16.59 -9.71 5.73
C LEU A 48 17.37 -10.97 5.37
N ASP A 49 17.48 -11.85 6.35
CA ASP A 49 18.14 -13.14 6.21
C ASP A 49 17.11 -14.27 6.29
N ALA A 50 16.91 -14.95 5.16
CA ALA A 50 16.06 -16.12 5.10
C ALA A 50 16.88 -17.34 5.52
N GLY A 51 16.68 -17.79 6.77
CA GLY A 51 17.41 -18.92 7.35
C GLY A 51 17.30 -20.20 6.50
N HIS A 52 18.34 -21.03 6.57
CA HIS A 52 18.57 -22.21 5.75
C HIS A 52 18.71 -21.89 4.24
N GLY A 53 18.75 -22.89 3.44
CA GLY A 53 18.93 -22.85 1.99
C GLY A 53 19.66 -24.09 1.53
N LYS A 54 19.40 -24.56 0.29
CA LYS A 54 20.05 -25.78 -0.22
C LYS A 54 21.58 -25.66 -0.14
N PRO A 55 22.29 -26.70 0.30
CA PRO A 55 21.81 -28.07 0.59
C PRO A 55 21.20 -28.27 2.00
N ASP A 56 21.27 -27.30 2.90
CA ASP A 56 20.66 -27.39 4.23
C ASP A 56 19.23 -26.84 4.19
N GLU A 57 18.27 -27.71 4.02
CA GLU A 57 16.86 -27.31 3.91
C GLU A 57 16.17 -27.16 5.28
N GLY A 58 16.86 -27.49 6.38
CA GLY A 58 16.27 -27.50 7.72
C GLY A 58 15.22 -28.61 7.90
N ALA A 59 14.26 -28.41 8.77
CA ALA A 59 13.18 -29.35 9.01
C ALA A 59 12.27 -29.50 7.77
N GLN A 60 11.76 -30.71 7.59
CA GLN A 60 10.81 -31.02 6.52
C GLN A 60 9.50 -31.51 7.10
N SER A 61 8.39 -30.98 6.60
CA SER A 61 7.05 -31.42 6.98
C SER A 61 6.64 -32.68 6.21
N SER A 62 5.57 -33.34 6.66
CA SER A 62 5.06 -34.57 6.05
C SER A 62 4.61 -34.38 4.58
N ASN A 63 4.28 -33.17 4.18
CA ASN A 63 3.90 -32.84 2.79
C ASN A 63 5.10 -32.44 1.90
N GLY A 64 6.33 -32.51 2.42
CA GLY A 64 7.54 -32.20 1.69
C GLY A 64 7.98 -30.73 1.72
N THR A 65 7.22 -29.82 2.35
CA THR A 65 7.63 -28.44 2.51
C THR A 65 8.79 -28.33 3.49
N THR A 66 9.83 -27.60 3.11
CA THR A 66 11.03 -27.42 3.95
C THR A 66 10.98 -26.12 4.74
N GLU A 67 11.77 -26.05 5.80
CA GLU A 67 11.95 -24.84 6.59
C GLU A 67 12.57 -23.72 5.74
N ALA A 68 13.57 -24.05 4.93
CA ALA A 68 14.19 -23.09 4.01
C ALA A 68 13.18 -22.46 3.04
N GLU A 69 12.28 -23.26 2.48
CA GLU A 69 11.22 -22.76 1.59
C GLU A 69 10.25 -21.83 2.33
N THR A 70 9.86 -22.21 3.53
CA THR A 70 8.95 -21.42 4.37
C THR A 70 9.58 -20.09 4.76
N ASN A 71 10.85 -20.12 5.20
CA ASN A 71 11.62 -18.93 5.57
C ASN A 71 11.74 -17.97 4.39
N LEU A 72 12.04 -18.47 3.18
CA LEU A 72 12.12 -17.65 1.99
C LEU A 72 10.79 -16.98 1.66
N LYS A 73 9.68 -17.72 1.70
CA LYS A 73 8.34 -17.17 1.45
C LYS A 73 7.97 -16.07 2.43
N ILE A 74 8.27 -16.27 3.72
CA ILE A 74 8.05 -15.25 4.76
C ILE A 74 8.91 -14.02 4.49
N THR A 75 10.19 -14.20 4.20
CA THR A 75 11.15 -13.12 3.93
C THR A 75 10.71 -12.27 2.75
N LEU A 76 10.30 -12.88 1.64
CA LEU A 76 9.81 -12.15 0.46
C LEU A 76 8.52 -11.36 0.76
N LYS A 77 7.66 -11.91 1.61
CA LYS A 77 6.45 -11.21 2.05
C LYS A 77 6.79 -9.98 2.91
N VAL A 78 7.71 -10.15 3.86
CA VAL A 78 8.19 -9.06 4.73
C VAL A 78 8.91 -8.00 3.92
N GLN A 79 9.75 -8.38 2.95
CA GLN A 79 10.38 -7.44 2.01
C GLN A 79 9.33 -6.53 1.36
N SER A 80 8.31 -7.12 0.76
CA SER A 80 7.25 -6.36 0.08
C SER A 80 6.56 -5.36 1.02
N LEU A 81 6.29 -5.74 2.27
CA LEU A 81 5.65 -4.87 3.25
C LEU A 81 6.56 -3.71 3.69
N LEU A 82 7.85 -3.99 3.89
CA LEU A 82 8.83 -2.98 4.28
C LEU A 82 9.09 -1.98 3.16
N GLU A 83 9.21 -2.45 1.91
CA GLU A 83 9.40 -1.59 0.74
C GLU A 83 8.18 -0.69 0.50
N GLN A 84 6.96 -1.20 0.66
CA GLN A 84 5.73 -0.39 0.64
C GLN A 84 5.70 0.67 1.75
N SER A 85 6.43 0.43 2.84
CA SER A 85 6.56 1.37 3.96
C SER A 85 7.74 2.34 3.81
N GLY A 86 8.40 2.33 2.65
CA GLY A 86 9.48 3.26 2.30
C GLY A 86 10.88 2.82 2.75
N ALA A 87 11.06 1.56 3.13
CA ALA A 87 12.39 1.00 3.41
C ALA A 87 13.08 0.55 2.12
N THR A 88 14.41 0.51 2.15
CA THR A 88 15.23 -0.22 1.20
C THR A 88 15.57 -1.58 1.79
N VAL A 89 15.21 -2.66 1.12
CA VAL A 89 15.43 -4.02 1.65
C VAL A 89 16.50 -4.75 0.84
N ILE A 90 17.46 -5.34 1.55
CA ILE A 90 18.50 -6.20 0.99
C ILE A 90 18.25 -7.61 1.49
N LEU A 91 18.17 -8.56 0.58
CA LEU A 91 18.03 -9.99 0.93
C LEU A 91 19.39 -10.67 0.90
N THR A 92 19.63 -11.56 1.85
CA THR A 92 20.82 -12.41 1.85
C THR A 92 20.72 -13.49 0.76
N ARG A 93 19.51 -14.01 0.51
CA ARG A 93 19.18 -14.87 -0.62
C ARG A 93 17.77 -14.57 -1.14
N SER A 94 17.56 -14.78 -2.41
CA SER A 94 16.28 -14.58 -3.10
C SER A 94 15.75 -15.85 -3.77
N ASP A 95 16.49 -16.94 -3.68
CA ASP A 95 16.15 -18.25 -4.22
C ASP A 95 16.32 -19.36 -3.16
N GLU A 96 16.20 -20.61 -3.58
CA GLU A 96 16.25 -21.77 -2.67
C GLU A 96 17.66 -22.10 -2.17
N ASN A 97 18.71 -21.51 -2.75
CA ASN A 97 20.09 -21.85 -2.43
C ASN A 97 20.56 -21.08 -1.18
N ALA A 98 21.47 -21.68 -0.43
CA ALA A 98 22.18 -20.99 0.64
C ALA A 98 23.16 -19.97 0.05
N ILE A 99 23.56 -18.99 0.88
CA ILE A 99 24.55 -17.98 0.51
C ILE A 99 25.96 -18.61 0.37
N TYR A 100 26.17 -19.69 1.10
CA TYR A 100 27.45 -20.41 1.16
C TYR A 100 27.23 -21.89 0.84
N ASP A 101 28.14 -22.46 0.05
CA ASP A 101 28.24 -23.90 -0.19
C ASP A 101 28.87 -24.61 1.00
#